data_80663c2bd971ca0b1805e254b337495d
#
_entry.id   80663c2bd971ca0b1805e254b337495d
#
_cell.length_a   1.000
_cell.length_b   1.000
_cell.length_c   1.000
_cell.angle_alpha   90.00
_cell.angle_beta   90.00
_cell.angle_gamma   90.00
#
_symmetry.space_group_name_H-M   'P 1'
#
loop_
_entity.id
_entity.type
_entity.pdbx_description
1 polymer ?
#
loop_
_entity_poly.entity_id
_entity_poly.type
_entity_poly.pdbx_seq_one_letter_code
_entity_poly.pdbx_strand_id
1 'polypeptide(L)'
;KKRGLKKLVTIKSWASCGVDPSLMGTGPIPASKKALELAGWKIDDLDLLEVNEAFAAQSIAVLKTLGIQEEKVNVNGGAIALGHPIGASGTRILVTLIHEMIKRDSKRGLATLCIGGGMGIAMCIER
;
A
#
# COMPACT_ATOMS: atom_id res chain seq x y z
N LYS A 1 12.64 -14.59 17.51
CA LYS A 1 13.11 -14.75 18.91
C LYS A 1 14.51 -15.41 18.99
N LYS A 2 14.80 -16.48 18.21
CA LYS A 2 16.12 -17.19 18.25
C LYS A 2 17.32 -16.30 17.92
N ARG A 3 17.16 -15.21 17.15
CA ARG A 3 18.27 -14.32 16.73
C ARG A 3 18.32 -12.99 17.47
N GLY A 4 17.46 -12.75 18.46
CA GLY A 4 17.39 -11.48 19.20
C GLY A 4 16.99 -10.26 18.35
N LEU A 5 16.47 -10.48 17.13
CA LEU A 5 16.07 -9.39 16.24
C LEU A 5 14.80 -8.69 16.76
N LYS A 6 14.84 -7.37 16.71
CA LYS A 6 13.68 -6.54 17.04
C LYS A 6 12.62 -6.66 15.94
N LYS A 7 11.38 -6.95 16.33
CA LYS A 7 10.24 -6.88 15.42
C LYS A 7 9.97 -5.42 15.06
N LEU A 8 9.91 -5.09 13.77
CA LEU A 8 9.61 -3.74 13.29
C LEU A 8 8.09 -3.51 13.20
N VAL A 9 7.38 -4.45 12.58
CA VAL A 9 5.93 -4.41 12.38
C VAL A 9 5.31 -5.80 12.45
N THR A 10 3.99 -5.85 12.52
CA THR A 10 3.18 -7.06 12.35
C THR A 10 2.37 -6.93 11.06
N ILE A 11 2.40 -7.93 10.20
CA ILE A 11 1.46 -8.03 9.07
C ILE A 11 0.10 -8.43 9.65
N LYS A 12 -0.89 -7.56 9.53
CA LYS A 12 -2.25 -7.79 10.04
C LYS A 12 -3.09 -8.55 9.05
N SER A 13 -2.99 -8.18 7.79
CA SER A 13 -3.73 -8.79 6.69
C SER A 13 -3.04 -8.50 5.36
N TRP A 14 -3.42 -9.25 4.34
CA TRP A 14 -3.10 -8.99 2.96
C TRP A 14 -4.19 -9.58 2.07
N ALA A 15 -4.37 -9.02 0.89
CA ALA A 15 -5.32 -9.53 -0.10
C ALA A 15 -4.83 -9.23 -1.51
N SER A 16 -5.13 -10.13 -2.43
CA SER A 16 -5.04 -9.90 -3.86
C SER A 16 -6.43 -10.00 -4.48
N CYS A 17 -6.70 -9.17 -5.49
CA CYS A 17 -7.97 -9.14 -6.21
C CYS A 17 -7.74 -8.97 -7.70
N GLY A 18 -8.66 -9.52 -8.50
CA GLY A 18 -8.72 -9.31 -9.93
C GLY A 18 -9.66 -8.17 -10.29
N VAL A 19 -9.39 -7.51 -11.42
CA VAL A 19 -10.25 -6.54 -12.09
C VAL A 19 -10.21 -6.81 -13.60
N ASP A 20 -11.08 -6.18 -14.37
CA ASP A 20 -10.98 -6.21 -15.83
C ASP A 20 -9.58 -5.76 -16.26
N PRO A 21 -8.87 -6.52 -17.13
CA PRO A 21 -7.54 -6.16 -17.61
C PRO A 21 -7.46 -4.76 -18.24
N SER A 22 -8.52 -4.28 -18.88
CA SER A 22 -8.60 -2.91 -19.44
C SER A 22 -8.58 -1.82 -18.34
N LEU A 23 -8.91 -2.20 -17.11
CA LEU A 23 -8.92 -1.35 -15.92
C LEU A 23 -7.82 -1.75 -14.91
N MET A 24 -6.75 -2.34 -15.37
CA MET A 24 -5.66 -2.91 -14.56
C MET A 24 -5.21 -1.99 -13.42
N GLY A 25 -5.10 -0.70 -13.68
CA GLY A 25 -4.68 0.29 -12.69
C GLY A 25 -5.61 0.42 -11.48
N THR A 26 -6.84 -0.06 -11.55
CA THR A 26 -7.81 -0.02 -10.45
C THR A 26 -7.69 -1.20 -9.48
N GLY A 27 -6.85 -2.19 -9.78
CA GLY A 27 -6.62 -3.36 -8.92
C GLY A 27 -6.37 -3.07 -7.45
N PRO A 28 -5.62 -2.00 -7.08
CA PRO A 28 -5.43 -1.59 -5.69
C PRO A 28 -6.72 -1.31 -4.93
N ILE A 29 -7.80 -0.89 -5.61
CA ILE A 29 -9.07 -0.52 -4.97
C ILE A 29 -9.72 -1.73 -4.26
N PRO A 30 -10.10 -2.81 -4.98
CA PRO A 30 -10.68 -3.99 -4.32
C PRO A 30 -9.68 -4.69 -3.40
N ALA A 31 -8.39 -4.71 -3.73
CA ALA A 31 -7.37 -5.33 -2.89
C ALA A 31 -7.25 -4.62 -1.54
N SER A 32 -7.20 -3.27 -1.52
CA SER A 32 -7.15 -2.48 -0.29
C SER A 32 -8.41 -2.64 0.54
N LYS A 33 -9.59 -2.57 -0.07
CA LYS A 33 -10.87 -2.80 0.65
C LYS A 33 -10.88 -4.16 1.32
N LYS A 34 -10.46 -5.21 0.62
CA LYS A 34 -10.42 -6.58 1.16
C LYS A 34 -9.37 -6.73 2.27
N ALA A 35 -8.19 -6.16 2.12
CA ALA A 35 -7.15 -6.19 3.16
C ALA A 35 -7.61 -5.45 4.43
N LEU A 36 -8.26 -4.29 4.29
CA LEU A 36 -8.83 -3.53 5.42
C LEU A 36 -9.93 -4.32 6.12
N GLU A 37 -10.85 -4.93 5.37
CA GLU A 37 -11.90 -5.81 5.92
C GLU A 37 -11.30 -6.94 6.76
N LEU A 38 -10.28 -7.62 6.24
CA LEU A 38 -9.61 -8.71 6.96
C LEU A 38 -8.83 -8.23 8.19
N ALA A 39 -8.35 -7.00 8.20
CA ALA A 39 -7.71 -6.39 9.36
C ALA A 39 -8.72 -5.89 10.40
N GLY A 40 -10.00 -5.75 10.04
CA GLY A 40 -11.03 -5.11 10.86
C GLY A 40 -10.85 -3.58 10.94
N TRP A 41 -10.26 -2.97 9.90
CA TRP A 41 -9.95 -1.54 9.84
C TRP A 41 -10.76 -0.82 8.78
N LYS A 42 -10.94 0.49 9.00
CA LYS A 42 -11.46 1.44 8.00
C LYS A 42 -10.29 2.19 7.37
N ILE A 43 -10.53 2.83 6.23
CA ILE A 43 -9.51 3.64 5.55
C ILE A 43 -9.03 4.80 6.44
N ASP A 44 -9.92 5.39 7.21
CA ASP A 44 -9.63 6.52 8.11
C ASP A 44 -8.77 6.11 9.32
N ASP A 45 -8.71 4.82 9.64
CA ASP A 45 -7.85 4.29 10.72
C ASP A 45 -6.37 4.27 10.34
N LEU A 46 -6.04 4.49 9.06
CA LEU A 46 -4.67 4.47 8.58
C LEU A 46 -3.94 5.78 8.85
N ASP A 47 -2.72 5.66 9.35
CA ASP A 47 -1.83 6.79 9.56
C ASP A 47 -1.03 7.13 8.30
N LEU A 48 -0.55 6.09 7.60
CA LEU A 48 0.31 6.22 6.40
C LEU A 48 -0.04 5.18 5.35
N LEU A 49 0.13 5.57 4.09
CA LEU A 49 -0.08 4.70 2.94
C LEU A 49 1.08 4.82 1.95
N GLU A 50 1.43 3.70 1.36
CA GLU A 50 2.26 3.62 0.15
C GLU A 50 1.41 3.03 -0.98
N VAL A 51 1.02 3.86 -1.91
CA VAL A 51 0.24 3.51 -3.10
C VAL A 51 1.17 3.63 -4.31
N ASN A 52 1.54 2.50 -4.91
CA ASN A 52 2.50 2.53 -6.00
C ASN A 52 1.97 3.30 -7.22
N GLU A 53 2.73 4.27 -7.68
CA GLU A 53 2.42 5.13 -8.82
C GLU A 53 2.90 4.50 -10.13
N ALA A 54 2.20 3.46 -10.60
CA ALA A 54 2.49 2.89 -11.91
C ALA A 54 2.21 3.91 -13.03
N PHE A 55 1.14 4.70 -12.86
CA PHE A 55 0.75 5.84 -13.72
C PHE A 55 0.09 6.92 -12.87
N ALA A 56 0.29 8.19 -13.24
CA ALA A 56 -0.32 9.32 -12.52
C ALA A 56 -1.86 9.26 -12.50
N ALA A 57 -2.47 9.01 -13.65
CA ALA A 57 -3.93 8.91 -13.77
C ALA A 57 -4.50 7.75 -12.92
N GLN A 58 -3.81 6.60 -12.90
CA GLN A 58 -4.18 5.45 -12.08
C GLN A 58 -4.10 5.78 -10.58
N SER A 59 -3.05 6.46 -10.14
CA SER A 59 -2.88 6.86 -8.74
C SER A 59 -4.01 7.78 -8.28
N ILE A 60 -4.35 8.80 -9.07
CA ILE A 60 -5.47 9.70 -8.79
C ILE A 60 -6.80 8.93 -8.68
N ALA A 61 -7.06 8.01 -9.61
CA ALA A 61 -8.28 7.20 -9.60
C ALA A 61 -8.39 6.34 -8.32
N VAL A 62 -7.29 5.71 -7.90
CA VAL A 62 -7.24 4.90 -6.68
C VAL A 62 -7.50 5.75 -5.44
N LEU A 63 -6.77 6.88 -5.27
CA LEU A 63 -6.90 7.76 -4.11
C LEU A 63 -8.33 8.30 -3.98
N LYS A 64 -8.90 8.82 -5.08
CA LYS A 64 -10.27 9.35 -5.09
C LYS A 64 -11.32 8.28 -4.76
N THR A 65 -11.19 7.08 -5.34
CA THR A 65 -12.18 6.00 -5.13
C THR A 65 -12.13 5.43 -3.71
N LEU A 66 -10.96 5.42 -3.09
CA LEU A 66 -10.80 4.97 -1.70
C LEU A 66 -11.06 6.09 -0.67
N GLY A 67 -11.17 7.35 -1.10
CA GLY A 67 -11.36 8.49 -0.21
C GLY A 67 -10.11 8.79 0.64
N ILE A 68 -8.91 8.52 0.10
CA ILE A 68 -7.66 8.66 0.84
C ILE A 68 -7.22 10.13 0.86
N GLN A 69 -6.80 10.58 2.03
CA GLN A 69 -6.19 11.89 2.23
C GLN A 69 -4.77 11.89 1.66
N GLU A 70 -4.48 12.77 0.71
CA GLU A 70 -3.22 12.78 -0.06
C GLU A 70 -1.99 13.01 0.83
N GLU A 71 -2.12 13.77 1.91
CA GLU A 71 -1.04 14.06 2.85
C GLU A 71 -0.51 12.82 3.62
N LYS A 72 -1.25 11.71 3.60
CA LYS A 72 -0.84 10.43 4.19
C LYS A 72 -0.17 9.50 3.19
N VAL A 73 -0.14 9.85 1.90
CA VAL A 73 0.27 8.96 0.81
C VAL A 73 1.65 9.30 0.29
N ASN A 74 2.49 8.26 0.14
CA ASN A 74 3.79 8.38 -0.52
C ASN A 74 4.60 9.59 -0.03
N VAL A 75 4.60 9.80 1.28
CA VAL A 75 5.14 11.00 1.93
C VAL A 75 6.64 11.22 1.73
N ASN A 76 7.34 10.23 1.21
CA ASN A 76 8.75 10.31 0.80
C ASN A 76 8.92 10.31 -0.73
N GLY A 77 7.86 10.58 -1.49
CA GLY A 77 7.83 10.46 -2.94
C GLY A 77 7.43 9.06 -3.40
N GLY A 78 6.78 8.99 -4.55
CA GLY A 78 6.31 7.76 -5.19
C GLY A 78 7.13 7.36 -6.42
N ALA A 79 6.67 6.37 -7.15
CA ALA A 79 7.36 5.79 -8.30
C ALA A 79 7.57 6.77 -9.46
N ILE A 80 6.73 7.80 -9.60
CA ILE A 80 6.90 8.84 -10.62
C ILE A 80 8.23 9.59 -10.41
N ALA A 81 8.60 9.85 -9.15
CA ALA A 81 9.85 10.49 -8.80
C ALA A 81 11.02 9.51 -8.65
N LEU A 82 10.77 8.33 -8.06
CA LEU A 82 11.82 7.39 -7.63
C LEU A 82 12.09 6.28 -8.66
N GLY A 83 11.13 6.00 -9.55
CA GLY A 83 11.16 4.88 -10.48
C GLY A 83 10.29 3.69 -10.03
N HIS A 84 9.94 2.85 -11.00
CA HIS A 84 9.12 1.65 -10.79
C HIS A 84 9.86 0.38 -11.20
N PRO A 85 10.78 -0.14 -10.37
CA PRO A 85 11.46 -1.40 -10.64
C PRO A 85 10.48 -2.56 -10.39
N ILE A 86 9.83 -3.05 -11.43
CA ILE A 86 8.69 -3.99 -11.37
C ILE A 86 8.95 -5.16 -10.40
N GLY A 87 10.12 -5.78 -10.48
CA GLY A 87 10.50 -6.91 -9.62
C GLY A 87 10.77 -6.54 -8.15
N ALA A 88 10.87 -5.26 -7.81
CA ALA A 88 11.22 -4.79 -6.47
C ALA A 88 10.21 -3.78 -5.88
N SER A 89 9.25 -3.29 -6.67
CA SER A 89 8.35 -2.21 -6.22
C SER A 89 7.55 -2.58 -4.97
N GLY A 90 7.07 -3.82 -4.85
CA GLY A 90 6.37 -4.26 -3.64
C GLY A 90 7.24 -4.17 -2.40
N THR A 91 8.49 -4.63 -2.48
CA THR A 91 9.46 -4.50 -1.38
C THR A 91 9.80 -3.04 -1.11
N ARG A 92 10.01 -2.24 -2.16
CA ARG A 92 10.35 -0.82 -2.03
C ARG A 92 9.29 -0.07 -1.24
N ILE A 93 8.00 -0.16 -1.64
CA ILE A 93 6.91 0.54 -0.95
C ILE A 93 6.74 0.07 0.50
N LEU A 94 6.83 -1.24 0.74
CA LEU A 94 6.69 -1.79 2.09
C LEU A 94 7.83 -1.35 3.02
N VAL A 95 9.07 -1.36 2.54
CA VAL A 95 10.23 -0.89 3.32
C VAL A 95 10.12 0.59 3.62
N THR A 96 9.74 1.42 2.63
CA THR A 96 9.50 2.86 2.83
C THR A 96 8.44 3.09 3.90
N LEU A 97 7.29 2.41 3.79
CA LEU A 97 6.19 2.51 4.75
C LEU A 97 6.65 2.17 6.18
N ILE A 98 7.33 1.03 6.37
CA ILE A 98 7.81 0.58 7.68
C ILE A 98 8.72 1.63 8.33
N HIS A 99 9.71 2.12 7.58
CA HIS A 99 10.67 3.09 8.12
C HIS A 99 10.02 4.44 8.42
N GLU A 100 9.10 4.91 7.59
CA GLU A 100 8.37 6.14 7.86
C GLU A 100 7.41 6.02 9.04
N MET A 101 6.75 4.86 9.20
CA MET A 101 5.94 4.57 10.39
C MET A 101 6.79 4.60 11.68
N ILE A 102 8.02 4.10 11.61
CA ILE A 102 8.95 4.16 12.76
C ILE A 102 9.32 5.60 13.07
N LYS A 103 9.66 6.39 12.07
CA LYS A 103 10.09 7.78 12.20
C LYS A 103 8.98 8.69 12.76
N ARG A 104 7.73 8.50 12.35
CA ARG A 104 6.57 9.30 12.78
C ARG A 104 5.83 8.72 13.99
N ASP A 105 6.26 7.59 14.53
CA ASP A 105 5.53 6.82 15.56
C ASP A 105 4.11 6.42 15.14
N SER A 106 3.87 6.27 13.84
CA SER A 106 2.60 5.83 13.27
C SER A 106 2.32 4.37 13.60
N LYS A 107 1.04 3.99 13.73
CA LYS A 107 0.63 2.66 14.19
C LYS A 107 0.10 1.77 13.08
N ARG A 108 -0.66 2.32 12.13
CA ARG A 108 -1.33 1.54 11.07
C ARG A 108 -0.94 2.05 9.69
N GLY A 109 -0.49 1.14 8.85
CA GLY A 109 -0.08 1.45 7.49
C GLY A 109 -0.64 0.45 6.48
N LEU A 110 -0.78 0.90 5.23
CA LEU A 110 -1.18 0.09 4.09
C LEU A 110 -0.24 0.33 2.91
N ALA A 111 0.26 -0.77 2.34
CA ALA A 111 0.98 -0.75 1.07
C ALA A 111 0.14 -1.45 0.01
N THR A 112 0.00 -0.83 -1.18
CA THR A 112 -0.77 -1.41 -2.29
C THR A 112 -0.18 -1.07 -3.65
N LEU A 113 -0.38 -1.96 -4.62
CA LEU A 113 0.03 -1.76 -6.00
C LEU A 113 -0.86 -2.54 -6.97
N CYS A 114 -0.96 -2.05 -8.20
CA CYS A 114 -1.55 -2.77 -9.31
C CYS A 114 -0.56 -3.77 -9.91
N ILE A 115 -1.07 -4.78 -10.56
CA ILE A 115 -0.28 -5.85 -11.19
C ILE A 115 -0.81 -6.05 -12.60
N GLY A 116 0.07 -6.24 -13.56
CA GLY A 116 -0.28 -6.51 -14.95
C GLY A 116 -1.26 -7.69 -15.10
N GLY A 117 -2.15 -7.62 -16.10
CA GLY A 117 -3.20 -8.61 -16.32
C GLY A 117 -4.50 -8.33 -15.57
N GLY A 118 -4.64 -7.19 -14.89
CA GLY A 118 -5.87 -6.83 -14.18
C GLY A 118 -5.90 -7.34 -12.74
N MET A 119 -4.82 -7.14 -12.00
CA MET A 119 -4.73 -7.57 -10.60
C MET A 119 -4.28 -6.41 -9.69
N GLY A 120 -4.52 -6.56 -8.40
CA GLY A 120 -3.99 -5.71 -7.36
C GLY A 120 -3.67 -6.50 -6.11
N ILE A 121 -2.74 -5.98 -5.32
CA ILE A 121 -2.40 -6.54 -4.01
C ILE A 121 -2.31 -5.41 -2.99
N ALA A 122 -2.73 -5.69 -1.76
CA ALA A 122 -2.61 -4.78 -0.63
C ALA A 122 -2.20 -5.52 0.64
N MET A 123 -1.46 -4.83 1.51
CA MET A 123 -0.99 -5.36 2.79
C MET A 123 -1.17 -4.31 3.88
N CYS A 124 -1.85 -4.69 4.97
CA CYS A 124 -1.99 -3.88 6.19
C CYS A 124 -0.93 -4.29 7.22
N ILE A 125 -0.23 -3.32 7.77
CA ILE A 125 0.81 -3.53 8.78
C ILE A 125 0.55 -2.67 10.02
N GLU A 126 0.96 -3.18 11.18
CA GLU A 126 0.77 -2.53 12.48
C GLU A 126 2.07 -2.51 13.28
N ARG A 127 2.30 -1.39 13.97
CA ARG A 127 3.42 -1.19 14.92
C ARG A 127 2.96 -1.20 16.35
#